data_d5bc7b02d97a74a2e2d6460215440df6
#
_entry.id   d5bc7b02d97a74a2e2d6460215440df6
#
_cell.length_a   1.000
_cell.length_b   1.000
_cell.length_c   1.000
_cell.angle_alpha   90.00
_cell.angle_beta   90.00
_cell.angle_gamma   90.00
#
_symmetry.space_group_name_H-M   'P 1'
#
loop_
_entity.id
_entity.type
_entity.pdbx_description
1 polymer ?
#
loop_
_entity_poly.entity_id
_entity_poly.type
_entity_poly.pdbx_seq_one_letter_code
_entity_poly.pdbx_strand_id
1 'polypeptide(L)'
;NLKSCELACKNIDYILHQAAIGSVPRSIKDPINTNKSNITGFLNMLVAAKNANVKSFVYAASSSTYGDHKKLPKKEHLIGKPLSPYAVTKYVNELYADVFNRSYGFNTIGLRYFNVFGKRQTPMSTYAAVIPKWIDLIINNKEVFINGDGKTSRDFCFIDNAVQANILAATTSNQFAMNNIYNIAVGDRTSLNQLYEILRLDIKKKIKLDHTRLTYRDFREGDVRHSQADISKANEFLGYKPSHSITKGLKETVNWHLNKNK
;
A
#
# COMPACT_ATOMS: atom_id res chain seq x y z
N ASN A 1 -8.46 -13.28 16.88
CA ASN A 1 -8.51 -14.28 17.95
C ASN A 1 -7.10 -14.85 18.15
N LEU A 2 -6.53 -14.72 19.38
CA LEU A 2 -5.16 -15.13 19.68
C LEU A 2 -4.92 -16.64 19.40
N LYS A 3 -5.80 -17.51 19.85
CA LYS A 3 -5.67 -18.97 19.64
C LYS A 3 -5.56 -19.36 18.16
N SER A 4 -6.31 -18.68 17.28
CA SER A 4 -6.19 -18.91 15.82
C SER A 4 -4.85 -18.40 15.27
N CYS A 5 -4.33 -17.32 15.82
CA CYS A 5 -3.00 -16.80 15.45
C CYS A 5 -1.89 -17.77 15.91
N GLU A 6 -1.98 -18.31 17.11
CA GLU A 6 -1.03 -19.30 17.63
C GLU A 6 -1.02 -20.58 16.77
N LEU A 7 -2.20 -21.08 16.39
CA LEU A 7 -2.27 -22.22 15.45
C LEU A 7 -1.66 -21.92 14.10
N ALA A 8 -1.89 -20.70 13.56
CA ALA A 8 -1.33 -20.28 12.27
C ALA A 8 0.19 -20.09 12.30
N CYS A 9 0.78 -19.80 13.47
CA CYS A 9 2.22 -19.61 13.64
C CYS A 9 2.98 -20.93 13.93
N LYS A 10 2.26 -22.03 14.14
CA LYS A 10 2.91 -23.32 14.49
C LYS A 10 3.75 -23.85 13.33
N ASN A 11 5.05 -24.11 13.58
CA ASN A 11 6.01 -24.61 12.59
C ASN A 11 6.20 -23.69 11.38
N ILE A 12 6.10 -22.36 11.59
CA ILE A 12 6.29 -21.35 10.55
C ILE A 12 7.61 -20.60 10.80
N ASP A 13 8.42 -20.45 9.76
CA ASP A 13 9.67 -19.69 9.80
C ASP A 13 9.47 -18.19 9.48
N TYR A 14 8.60 -17.87 8.54
CA TYR A 14 8.43 -16.51 7.99
C TYR A 14 6.97 -16.09 8.00
N ILE A 15 6.71 -14.89 8.48
CA ILE A 15 5.37 -14.31 8.44
C ILE A 15 5.39 -13.02 7.61
N LEU A 16 4.51 -12.97 6.60
CA LEU A 16 4.20 -11.78 5.83
C LEU A 16 2.80 -11.30 6.22
N HIS A 17 2.71 -10.46 7.26
CA HIS A 17 1.44 -10.01 7.82
C HIS A 17 0.86 -8.86 7.00
N GLN A 18 -0.03 -9.19 6.05
CA GLN A 18 -0.72 -8.23 5.19
C GLN A 18 -2.16 -7.96 5.64
N ALA A 19 -2.68 -8.75 6.59
CA ALA A 19 -4.07 -8.71 7.01
C ALA A 19 -4.43 -7.40 7.72
N ALA A 20 -5.35 -6.65 7.15
CA ALA A 20 -5.90 -5.43 7.73
C ALA A 20 -7.18 -5.01 7.00
N ILE A 21 -8.03 -4.22 7.65
CA ILE A 21 -9.08 -3.46 6.98
C ILE A 21 -8.43 -2.18 6.43
N GLY A 22 -8.21 -2.16 5.11
CA GLY A 22 -7.72 -0.98 4.37
C GLY A 22 -8.87 -0.02 4.05
N SER A 23 -8.57 1.25 3.85
CA SER A 23 -9.47 2.33 3.42
C SER A 23 -9.69 3.40 4.49
N VAL A 24 -9.24 4.60 4.17
CA VAL A 24 -9.46 5.81 5.00
C VAL A 24 -10.97 6.09 5.19
N PRO A 25 -11.82 6.16 4.12
CA PRO A 25 -13.24 6.42 4.31
C PRO A 25 -13.97 5.36 5.15
N ARG A 26 -13.60 4.08 5.01
CA ARG A 26 -14.17 3.02 5.84
C ARG A 26 -13.81 3.21 7.31
N SER A 27 -12.57 3.57 7.60
CA SER A 27 -12.11 3.78 8.98
C SER A 27 -12.80 4.97 9.67
N ILE A 28 -13.17 6.00 8.91
CA ILE A 28 -13.97 7.13 9.42
C ILE A 28 -15.39 6.67 9.74
N LYS A 29 -15.98 5.85 8.86
CA LYS A 29 -17.34 5.33 9.04
C LYS A 29 -17.43 4.31 10.18
N ASP A 30 -16.42 3.46 10.34
CA ASP A 30 -16.38 2.37 11.33
C ASP A 30 -14.97 2.26 11.96
N PRO A 31 -14.63 3.18 12.88
CA PRO A 31 -13.32 3.20 13.52
C PRO A 31 -13.13 2.02 14.50
N ILE A 32 -14.20 1.55 15.14
CA ILE A 32 -14.12 0.46 16.14
C ILE A 32 -13.69 -0.84 15.46
N ASN A 33 -14.36 -1.23 14.38
CA ASN A 33 -14.01 -2.44 13.65
C ASN A 33 -12.63 -2.33 12.99
N THR A 34 -12.28 -1.14 12.49
CA THR A 34 -10.93 -0.85 11.97
C THR A 34 -9.87 -1.05 13.05
N ASN A 35 -10.09 -0.52 14.25
CA ASN A 35 -9.19 -0.71 15.39
C ASN A 35 -9.07 -2.19 15.78
N LYS A 36 -10.20 -2.88 15.94
CA LYS A 36 -10.23 -4.30 16.30
C LYS A 36 -9.45 -5.18 15.32
N SER A 37 -9.63 -4.95 14.03
CA SER A 37 -8.90 -5.70 13.00
C SER A 37 -7.43 -5.33 12.94
N ASN A 38 -7.11 -4.03 12.88
CA ASN A 38 -5.77 -3.57 12.54
C ASN A 38 -4.84 -3.48 13.75
N ILE A 39 -5.34 -3.21 14.94
CA ILE A 39 -4.52 -3.13 16.17
C ILE A 39 -4.60 -4.45 16.93
N THR A 40 -5.79 -4.86 17.37
CA THR A 40 -5.93 -6.09 18.16
C THR A 40 -5.50 -7.32 17.36
N GLY A 41 -5.91 -7.39 16.08
CA GLY A 41 -5.49 -8.47 15.17
C GLY A 41 -3.98 -8.51 14.96
N PHE A 42 -3.35 -7.37 14.75
CA PHE A 42 -1.90 -7.26 14.61
C PHE A 42 -1.18 -7.69 15.89
N LEU A 43 -1.61 -7.19 17.06
CA LEU A 43 -1.01 -7.54 18.35
C LEU A 43 -1.12 -9.04 18.63
N ASN A 44 -2.27 -9.67 18.34
CA ASN A 44 -2.44 -11.12 18.46
C ASN A 44 -1.43 -11.89 17.59
N MET A 45 -1.23 -11.46 16.34
CA MET A 45 -0.25 -12.08 15.45
C MET A 45 1.19 -11.86 15.94
N LEU A 46 1.50 -10.67 16.44
CA LEU A 46 2.84 -10.35 16.95
C LEU A 46 3.18 -11.19 18.18
N VAL A 47 2.23 -11.36 19.12
CA VAL A 47 2.37 -12.24 20.29
C VAL A 47 2.54 -13.68 19.87
N ALA A 48 1.68 -14.18 18.98
CA ALA A 48 1.74 -15.56 18.50
C ALA A 48 3.06 -15.86 17.77
N ALA A 49 3.51 -14.95 16.91
CA ALA A 49 4.76 -15.05 16.16
C ALA A 49 5.97 -15.10 17.09
N LYS A 50 6.01 -14.19 18.08
CA LYS A 50 7.05 -14.17 19.10
C LYS A 50 7.09 -15.49 19.89
N ASN A 51 5.94 -16.00 20.36
CA ASN A 51 5.85 -17.23 21.12
C ASN A 51 6.26 -18.47 20.30
N ALA A 52 6.02 -18.44 18.98
CA ALA A 52 6.43 -19.50 18.05
C ALA A 52 7.91 -19.41 17.60
N ASN A 53 8.64 -18.37 18.04
CA ASN A 53 10.03 -18.10 17.64
C ASN A 53 10.21 -18.05 16.11
N VAL A 54 9.29 -17.38 15.38
CA VAL A 54 9.44 -17.22 13.93
C VAL A 54 10.72 -16.44 13.60
N LYS A 55 11.40 -16.82 12.52
CA LYS A 55 12.69 -16.22 12.12
C LYS A 55 12.53 -14.77 11.63
N SER A 56 11.42 -14.44 10.99
CA SER A 56 11.16 -13.11 10.46
C SER A 56 9.68 -12.79 10.45
N PHE A 57 9.35 -11.58 10.89
CA PHE A 57 8.00 -11.00 10.87
C PHE A 57 8.00 -9.70 10.09
N VAL A 58 7.54 -9.76 8.84
CA VAL A 58 7.37 -8.59 7.98
C VAL A 58 5.89 -8.16 8.00
N TYR A 59 5.64 -6.87 8.15
CA TYR A 59 4.26 -6.39 8.22
C TYR A 59 3.98 -5.20 7.32
N ALA A 60 2.72 -5.13 6.86
CA ALA A 60 2.20 -4.01 6.10
C ALA A 60 2.01 -2.78 6.99
N ALA A 61 2.96 -1.87 6.98
CA ALA A 61 2.79 -0.49 7.40
C ALA A 61 2.11 0.32 6.27
N SER A 62 2.07 1.65 6.35
CA SER A 62 1.36 2.45 5.35
C SER A 62 1.95 3.84 5.21
N SER A 63 1.98 4.37 3.99
CA SER A 63 2.28 5.78 3.72
C SER A 63 1.29 6.76 4.37
N SER A 64 0.11 6.29 4.78
CA SER A 64 -0.87 7.11 5.52
C SER A 64 -0.33 7.58 6.88
N THR A 65 0.67 6.91 7.46
CA THR A 65 1.36 7.30 8.69
C THR A 65 2.01 8.68 8.59
N TYR A 66 2.38 9.12 7.38
CA TYR A 66 2.94 10.46 7.18
C TYR A 66 1.96 11.59 7.48
N GLY A 67 0.66 11.33 7.47
CA GLY A 67 -0.36 12.29 7.86
C GLY A 67 -0.25 13.63 7.13
N ASP A 68 -0.24 14.71 7.91
CA ASP A 68 -0.18 16.10 7.42
C ASP A 68 1.25 16.60 7.10
N HIS A 69 2.28 15.76 7.20
CA HIS A 69 3.65 16.15 6.86
C HIS A 69 3.75 16.60 5.39
N LYS A 70 4.18 17.84 5.14
CA LYS A 70 4.12 18.45 3.80
C LYS A 70 5.34 18.18 2.92
N LYS A 71 6.54 17.99 3.51
CA LYS A 71 7.79 17.85 2.73
C LYS A 71 7.80 16.58 1.88
N LEU A 72 8.41 16.68 0.70
CA LEU A 72 8.66 15.59 -0.24
C LEU A 72 10.16 15.55 -0.60
N PRO A 73 10.69 14.36 -0.92
CA PRO A 73 10.07 13.05 -0.73
C PRO A 73 9.88 12.69 0.75
N LYS A 74 8.97 11.77 1.04
CA LYS A 74 8.70 11.28 2.40
C LYS A 74 9.86 10.41 2.89
N LYS A 75 10.42 10.75 4.05
CA LYS A 75 11.49 9.98 4.73
C LYS A 75 10.93 9.33 5.98
N GLU A 76 11.35 8.10 6.29
CA GLU A 76 10.74 7.25 7.31
C GLU A 76 10.74 7.87 8.72
N HIS A 77 11.74 8.65 9.05
CA HIS A 77 11.88 9.31 10.37
C HIS A 77 11.11 10.63 10.51
N LEU A 78 10.49 11.13 9.42
CA LEU A 78 9.77 12.41 9.41
C LEU A 78 8.27 12.17 9.18
N ILE A 79 7.52 11.99 10.25
CA ILE A 79 6.08 11.82 10.20
C ILE A 79 5.36 13.06 10.75
N GLY A 80 4.14 13.30 10.29
CA GLY A 80 3.23 14.30 10.80
C GLY A 80 2.15 13.68 11.69
N LYS A 81 1.01 14.37 11.82
CA LYS A 81 -0.15 13.88 12.55
C LYS A 81 -1.00 13.01 11.65
N PRO A 82 -1.35 11.76 12.04
CA PRO A 82 -2.26 10.92 11.29
C PRO A 82 -3.61 11.62 11.00
N LEU A 83 -4.10 11.51 9.77
CA LEU A 83 -5.32 12.19 9.32
C LEU A 83 -6.58 11.29 9.32
N SER A 84 -6.47 10.06 9.79
CA SER A 84 -7.60 9.13 9.81
C SER A 84 -7.41 8.02 10.87
N PRO A 85 -8.49 7.36 11.33
CA PRO A 85 -8.39 6.19 12.19
C PRO A 85 -7.52 5.08 11.57
N TYR A 86 -7.62 4.85 10.25
CA TYR A 86 -6.74 3.91 9.55
C TYR A 86 -5.25 4.26 9.72
N ALA A 87 -4.89 5.53 9.52
CA ALA A 87 -3.52 5.99 9.68
C ALA A 87 -3.01 5.79 11.12
N VAL A 88 -3.87 6.09 12.10
CA VAL A 88 -3.57 5.82 13.54
C VAL A 88 -3.30 4.33 13.76
N THR A 89 -4.16 3.42 13.23
CA THR A 89 -3.95 1.98 13.44
C THR A 89 -2.63 1.49 12.84
N LYS A 90 -2.24 2.03 11.69
CA LYS A 90 -0.97 1.65 11.05
C LYS A 90 0.24 2.18 11.80
N TYR A 91 0.14 3.38 12.35
CA TYR A 91 1.21 3.93 13.19
C TYR A 91 1.34 3.18 14.52
N VAL A 92 0.24 2.81 15.15
CA VAL A 92 0.25 1.97 16.36
C VAL A 92 0.94 0.62 16.12
N ASN A 93 0.78 0.02 14.95
CA ASN A 93 1.49 -1.22 14.60
C ASN A 93 3.01 -1.03 14.59
N GLU A 94 3.50 0.11 14.09
CA GLU A 94 4.92 0.45 14.11
C GLU A 94 5.44 0.62 15.55
N LEU A 95 4.66 1.26 16.41
CA LEU A 95 4.99 1.43 17.84
C LEU A 95 5.04 0.08 18.58
N TYR A 96 4.07 -0.81 18.34
CA TYR A 96 4.10 -2.16 18.91
C TYR A 96 5.31 -2.96 18.43
N ALA A 97 5.63 -2.90 17.15
CA ALA A 97 6.77 -3.60 16.58
C ALA A 97 8.10 -3.14 17.25
N ASP A 98 8.29 -1.83 17.43
CA ASP A 98 9.45 -1.25 18.12
C ASP A 98 9.52 -1.71 19.59
N VAL A 99 8.40 -1.64 20.33
CA VAL A 99 8.35 -2.09 21.73
C VAL A 99 8.64 -3.57 21.83
N PHE A 100 8.13 -4.41 20.92
CA PHE A 100 8.39 -5.86 20.94
C PHE A 100 9.88 -6.19 20.74
N ASN A 101 10.56 -5.40 19.90
CA ASN A 101 12.01 -5.55 19.79
C ASN A 101 12.72 -5.16 21.09
N ARG A 102 12.45 -3.99 21.64
CA ARG A 102 13.12 -3.49 22.85
C ARG A 102 12.84 -4.34 24.10
N SER A 103 11.61 -4.87 24.23
CA SER A 103 11.17 -5.59 25.42
C SER A 103 11.40 -7.10 25.35
N TYR A 104 11.38 -7.67 24.14
CA TYR A 104 11.42 -9.13 23.94
C TYR A 104 12.51 -9.59 22.97
N GLY A 105 13.28 -8.68 22.37
CA GLY A 105 14.27 -9.03 21.35
C GLY A 105 13.65 -9.57 20.05
N PHE A 106 12.34 -9.35 19.83
CA PHE A 106 11.63 -9.89 18.68
C PHE A 106 11.80 -8.99 17.46
N ASN A 107 12.48 -9.49 16.43
CA ASN A 107 12.81 -8.74 15.22
C ASN A 107 11.63 -8.65 14.25
N THR A 108 11.39 -7.45 13.73
CA THR A 108 10.35 -7.19 12.75
C THR A 108 10.83 -6.23 11.66
N ILE A 109 10.17 -6.23 10.50
CA ILE A 109 10.39 -5.23 9.45
C ILE A 109 9.05 -4.68 8.99
N GLY A 110 8.88 -3.36 9.05
CA GLY A 110 7.68 -2.66 8.57
C GLY A 110 7.87 -2.14 7.15
N LEU A 111 6.90 -2.39 6.27
CA LEU A 111 6.91 -1.89 4.89
C LEU A 111 5.79 -0.85 4.72
N ARG A 112 6.13 0.44 4.62
CA ARG A 112 5.18 1.52 4.30
C ARG A 112 4.91 1.53 2.81
N TYR A 113 3.86 0.84 2.41
CA TYR A 113 3.44 0.83 1.02
C TYR A 113 2.85 2.18 0.59
N PHE A 114 3.25 2.59 -0.63
CA PHE A 114 2.66 3.72 -1.35
C PHE A 114 1.80 3.17 -2.47
N ASN A 115 0.55 3.59 -2.54
CA ASN A 115 -0.45 3.33 -3.58
C ASN A 115 -0.20 2.07 -4.45
N VAL A 116 -0.17 0.88 -3.82
CA VAL A 116 0.05 -0.39 -4.51
C VAL A 116 -1.10 -0.67 -5.48
N PHE A 117 -0.75 -1.06 -6.70
CA PHE A 117 -1.70 -1.44 -7.73
C PHE A 117 -1.22 -2.67 -8.50
N GLY A 118 -2.15 -3.35 -9.19
CA GLY A 118 -1.79 -4.51 -10.02
C GLY A 118 -2.95 -5.41 -10.36
N LYS A 119 -2.60 -6.56 -10.92
CA LYS A 119 -3.51 -7.65 -11.26
C LYS A 119 -4.34 -8.05 -10.02
N ARG A 120 -5.56 -8.54 -10.25
CA ARG A 120 -6.49 -9.04 -9.23
C ARG A 120 -7.09 -7.99 -8.28
N GLN A 121 -6.78 -6.72 -8.41
CA GLN A 121 -7.54 -5.69 -7.71
C GLN A 121 -8.97 -5.60 -8.28
N THR A 122 -9.98 -5.65 -7.39
CA THR A 122 -11.38 -5.55 -7.82
C THR A 122 -11.81 -4.09 -8.03
N PRO A 123 -12.45 -3.77 -9.17
CA PRO A 123 -13.09 -2.46 -9.36
C PRO A 123 -14.44 -2.34 -8.64
N MET A 124 -15.05 -3.45 -8.22
CA MET A 124 -16.43 -3.53 -7.73
C MET A 124 -16.62 -3.08 -6.28
N SER A 125 -15.56 -2.83 -5.54
CA SER A 125 -15.67 -2.38 -4.15
C SER A 125 -16.04 -0.89 -4.09
N THR A 126 -16.93 -0.52 -3.16
CA THR A 126 -17.21 0.89 -2.80
C THR A 126 -15.93 1.67 -2.46
N TYR A 127 -14.91 0.96 -2.02
CA TYR A 127 -13.59 1.50 -1.66
C TYR A 127 -12.50 1.10 -2.66
N ALA A 128 -12.89 0.78 -3.90
CA ALA A 128 -11.92 0.40 -4.95
C ALA A 128 -10.88 1.51 -5.16
N ALA A 129 -9.62 1.09 -5.35
CA ALA A 129 -8.54 1.99 -5.71
C ALA A 129 -8.80 2.63 -7.09
N VAL A 130 -8.20 3.79 -7.32
CA VAL A 130 -8.42 4.59 -8.55
C VAL A 130 -8.11 3.82 -9.83
N ILE A 131 -7.00 3.07 -9.87
CA ILE A 131 -6.55 2.36 -11.09
C ILE A 131 -7.54 1.30 -11.55
N PRO A 132 -7.91 0.27 -10.75
CA PRO A 132 -8.86 -0.74 -11.20
C PRO A 132 -10.24 -0.13 -11.53
N LYS A 133 -10.69 0.87 -10.78
CA LYS A 133 -11.94 1.57 -11.04
C LYS A 133 -11.92 2.30 -12.40
N TRP A 134 -10.86 3.01 -12.72
CA TRP A 134 -10.76 3.75 -13.98
C TRP A 134 -10.57 2.80 -15.17
N ILE A 135 -9.82 1.71 -15.03
CA ILE A 135 -9.71 0.69 -16.06
C ILE A 135 -11.11 0.15 -16.41
N ASP A 136 -11.90 -0.24 -15.39
CA ASP A 136 -13.25 -0.74 -15.60
C ASP A 136 -14.17 0.29 -16.29
N LEU A 137 -14.15 1.54 -15.84
CA LEU A 137 -14.94 2.61 -16.42
C LEU A 137 -14.56 2.88 -17.89
N ILE A 138 -13.27 2.94 -18.20
CA ILE A 138 -12.77 3.19 -19.56
C ILE A 138 -13.13 2.04 -20.49
N ILE A 139 -12.91 0.78 -20.09
CA ILE A 139 -13.23 -0.40 -20.89
C ILE A 139 -14.73 -0.45 -21.24
N ASN A 140 -15.58 -0.05 -20.30
CA ASN A 140 -17.03 -0.06 -20.46
C ASN A 140 -17.59 1.25 -21.05
N ASN A 141 -16.76 2.15 -21.60
CA ASN A 141 -17.14 3.45 -22.13
C ASN A 141 -17.97 4.31 -21.15
N LYS A 142 -17.70 4.17 -19.84
CA LYS A 142 -18.35 4.92 -18.78
C LYS A 142 -17.57 6.19 -18.44
N GLU A 143 -18.26 7.16 -17.87
CA GLU A 143 -17.67 8.43 -17.42
C GLU A 143 -16.68 8.22 -16.28
N VAL A 144 -15.50 8.83 -16.40
CA VAL A 144 -14.45 8.83 -15.38
C VAL A 144 -14.50 10.14 -14.60
N PHE A 145 -14.39 10.05 -13.28
CA PHE A 145 -14.42 11.22 -12.39
C PHE A 145 -13.07 11.44 -11.73
N ILE A 146 -12.58 12.67 -11.76
CA ILE A 146 -11.42 13.15 -11.02
C ILE A 146 -11.88 14.11 -9.93
N ASN A 147 -11.50 13.84 -8.67
CA ASN A 147 -11.74 14.79 -7.59
C ASN A 147 -10.64 15.86 -7.60
N GLY A 148 -11.04 17.14 -7.62
CA GLY A 148 -10.19 18.29 -7.77
C GLY A 148 -9.76 18.54 -9.21
N ASP A 149 -8.63 19.21 -9.41
CA ASP A 149 -8.10 19.67 -10.69
C ASP A 149 -7.23 18.63 -11.43
N GLY A 150 -7.16 17.41 -10.94
CA GLY A 150 -6.34 16.33 -11.48
C GLY A 150 -4.84 16.48 -11.28
N LYS A 151 -4.35 17.53 -10.64
CA LYS A 151 -2.92 17.74 -10.32
C LYS A 151 -2.49 17.01 -9.05
N THR A 152 -3.43 16.47 -8.28
CA THR A 152 -3.11 15.56 -7.16
C THR A 152 -2.22 14.42 -7.66
N SER A 153 -1.09 14.17 -6.99
CA SER A 153 -0.13 13.17 -7.45
C SER A 153 0.20 12.13 -6.38
N ARG A 154 0.49 10.92 -6.83
CA ARG A 154 0.81 9.76 -5.99
C ARG A 154 2.04 9.04 -6.53
N ASP A 155 2.79 8.44 -5.63
CA ASP A 155 3.78 7.43 -5.95
C ASP A 155 3.04 6.08 -6.06
N PHE A 156 2.88 5.60 -7.28
CA PHE A 156 2.18 4.34 -7.56
C PHE A 156 3.17 3.19 -7.65
N CYS A 157 3.01 2.21 -6.77
CA CYS A 157 3.88 1.03 -6.69
C CYS A 157 3.19 -0.19 -7.32
N PHE A 158 3.76 -0.74 -8.39
CA PHE A 158 3.23 -1.98 -8.97
C PHE A 158 3.42 -3.16 -8.02
N ILE A 159 2.48 -4.09 -8.04
CA ILE A 159 2.43 -5.21 -7.08
C ILE A 159 3.73 -6.02 -7.03
N ASP A 160 4.41 -6.23 -8.16
CA ASP A 160 5.64 -7.02 -8.20
C ASP A 160 6.80 -6.32 -7.45
N ASN A 161 6.80 -4.98 -7.41
CA ASN A 161 7.72 -4.22 -6.57
C ASN A 161 7.43 -4.45 -5.07
N ALA A 162 6.16 -4.46 -4.68
CA ALA A 162 5.77 -4.76 -3.31
C ALA A 162 6.10 -6.20 -2.91
N VAL A 163 5.90 -7.17 -3.81
CA VAL A 163 6.29 -8.58 -3.61
C VAL A 163 7.80 -8.70 -3.44
N GLN A 164 8.60 -8.06 -4.30
CA GLN A 164 10.05 -8.01 -4.18
C GLN A 164 10.47 -7.52 -2.77
N ALA A 165 9.89 -6.42 -2.32
CA ALA A 165 10.20 -5.85 -1.01
C ALA A 165 9.87 -6.81 0.15
N ASN A 166 8.74 -7.53 0.07
CA ASN A 166 8.35 -8.53 1.06
C ASN A 166 9.36 -9.69 1.12
N ILE A 167 9.78 -10.21 -0.03
CA ILE A 167 10.75 -11.30 -0.10
C ILE A 167 12.09 -10.83 0.45
N LEU A 168 12.60 -9.69 0.02
CA LEU A 168 13.85 -9.12 0.50
C LEU A 168 13.83 -8.89 2.02
N ALA A 169 12.74 -8.32 2.55
CA ALA A 169 12.59 -8.10 3.99
C ALA A 169 12.51 -9.41 4.78
N ALA A 170 11.79 -10.42 4.26
CA ALA A 170 11.64 -11.70 4.95
C ALA A 170 12.94 -12.53 5.00
N THR A 171 13.75 -12.45 3.95
CA THR A 171 14.93 -13.30 3.77
C THR A 171 16.27 -12.58 4.03
N THR A 172 16.25 -11.31 4.42
CA THR A 172 17.49 -10.56 4.68
C THR A 172 18.27 -11.17 5.83
N SER A 173 19.57 -11.30 5.64
CA SER A 173 20.55 -11.63 6.70
C SER A 173 21.22 -10.40 7.30
N ASN A 174 20.92 -9.20 6.75
CA ASN A 174 21.49 -7.96 7.23
C ASN A 174 20.86 -7.54 8.56
N GLN A 175 21.62 -7.66 9.65
CA GLN A 175 21.16 -7.32 11.00
C GLN A 175 20.79 -5.83 11.13
N PHE A 176 21.42 -4.95 10.35
CA PHE A 176 21.08 -3.51 10.32
C PHE A 176 19.75 -3.21 9.61
N ALA A 177 19.23 -4.19 8.84
CA ALA A 177 17.91 -4.07 8.23
C ALA A 177 16.77 -4.37 9.21
N MET A 178 17.04 -5.14 10.27
CA MET A 178 16.03 -5.56 11.25
C MET A 178 15.51 -4.35 12.07
N ASN A 179 14.31 -4.49 12.57
CA ASN A 179 13.66 -3.50 13.46
C ASN A 179 13.54 -2.10 12.83
N ASN A 180 13.40 -2.08 11.54
CA ASN A 180 13.30 -0.87 10.75
C ASN A 180 12.00 -0.82 9.95
N ILE A 181 11.65 0.40 9.54
CA ILE A 181 10.54 0.69 8.66
C ILE A 181 11.11 1.21 7.35
N TYR A 182 10.53 0.77 6.22
CA TYR A 182 10.98 1.09 4.88
C TYR A 182 9.85 1.59 4.01
N ASN A 183 10.09 2.64 3.24
CA ASN A 183 9.22 3.09 2.18
C ASN A 183 9.29 2.13 0.98
N ILE A 184 8.13 1.64 0.54
CA ILE A 184 8.03 0.77 -0.63
C ILE A 184 7.18 1.45 -1.69
N ALA A 185 7.85 1.93 -2.72
CA ALA A 185 7.37 2.78 -3.79
C ALA A 185 8.31 2.72 -4.99
N VAL A 186 8.13 3.59 -5.96
CA VAL A 186 9.05 3.76 -7.10
C VAL A 186 10.01 4.95 -6.91
N GLY A 187 9.67 5.88 -6.01
CA GLY A 187 10.42 7.12 -5.78
C GLY A 187 10.05 8.24 -6.77
N ASP A 188 9.01 8.03 -7.57
CA ASP A 188 8.48 9.00 -8.53
C ASP A 188 7.00 9.27 -8.25
N ARG A 189 6.41 10.25 -8.93
CA ARG A 189 5.00 10.59 -8.74
C ARG A 189 4.29 10.87 -10.06
N THR A 190 3.06 10.41 -10.14
CA THR A 190 2.18 10.60 -11.30
C THR A 190 0.92 11.33 -10.85
N SER A 191 0.55 12.39 -11.57
CA SER A 191 -0.72 13.09 -11.33
C SER A 191 -1.92 12.27 -11.81
N LEU A 192 -3.11 12.58 -11.31
CA LEU A 192 -4.34 11.91 -11.75
C LEU A 192 -4.61 12.15 -13.24
N ASN A 193 -4.31 13.36 -13.75
CA ASN A 193 -4.42 13.63 -15.19
C ASN A 193 -3.47 12.76 -16.02
N GLN A 194 -2.21 12.65 -15.63
CA GLN A 194 -1.24 11.77 -16.29
C GLN A 194 -1.67 10.31 -16.22
N LEU A 195 -2.14 9.84 -15.06
CA LEU A 195 -2.63 8.48 -14.87
C LEU A 195 -3.79 8.17 -15.84
N TYR A 196 -4.77 9.07 -15.92
CA TYR A 196 -5.91 8.91 -16.83
C TYR A 196 -5.45 8.79 -18.29
N GLU A 197 -4.57 9.69 -18.75
CA GLU A 197 -4.06 9.65 -20.12
C GLU A 197 -3.28 8.37 -20.43
N ILE A 198 -2.41 7.92 -19.53
CA ILE A 198 -1.68 6.66 -19.71
C ILE A 198 -2.65 5.49 -19.86
N LEU A 199 -3.65 5.37 -18.99
CA LEU A 199 -4.66 4.31 -19.04
C LEU A 199 -5.49 4.39 -20.32
N ARG A 200 -6.00 5.57 -20.67
CA ARG A 200 -6.82 5.79 -21.87
C ARG A 200 -6.07 5.41 -23.15
N LEU A 201 -4.82 5.86 -23.27
CA LEU A 201 -3.99 5.57 -24.45
C LEU A 201 -3.61 4.08 -24.55
N ASP A 202 -3.30 3.42 -23.42
CA ASP A 202 -2.96 1.99 -23.44
C ASP A 202 -4.18 1.12 -23.77
N ILE A 203 -5.35 1.43 -23.22
CA ILE A 203 -6.60 0.70 -23.51
C ILE A 203 -7.03 0.93 -24.97
N LYS A 204 -6.97 2.18 -25.48
CA LYS A 204 -7.31 2.52 -26.88
C LYS A 204 -6.49 1.74 -27.91
N LYS A 205 -5.24 1.39 -27.60
CA LYS A 205 -4.39 0.56 -28.47
C LYS A 205 -4.87 -0.89 -28.59
N LYS A 206 -5.70 -1.36 -27.68
CA LYS A 206 -6.08 -2.77 -27.53
C LYS A 206 -7.53 -3.06 -27.85
N ILE A 207 -8.39 -2.06 -27.65
CA ILE A 207 -9.82 -2.16 -27.97
C ILE A 207 -10.32 -0.86 -28.61
N LYS A 208 -11.39 -0.97 -29.39
CA LYS A 208 -12.11 0.22 -29.90
C LYS A 208 -12.78 0.91 -28.72
N LEU A 209 -12.39 2.16 -28.46
CA LEU A 209 -13.04 3.01 -27.48
C LEU A 209 -13.86 4.06 -28.20
N ASP A 210 -15.09 4.24 -27.77
CA ASP A 210 -15.89 5.42 -28.05
C ASP A 210 -15.39 6.59 -27.18
N HIS A 211 -16.08 7.70 -27.14
CA HIS A 211 -15.64 8.86 -26.36
C HIS A 211 -15.77 8.59 -24.85
N THR A 212 -14.63 8.30 -24.18
CA THR A 212 -14.59 8.30 -22.71
C THR A 212 -14.69 9.73 -22.19
N ARG A 213 -15.75 10.01 -21.46
CA ARG A 213 -15.99 11.34 -20.84
C ARG A 213 -15.20 11.43 -19.53
N LEU A 214 -14.44 12.53 -19.37
CA LEU A 214 -13.72 12.86 -18.14
C LEU A 214 -14.39 14.08 -17.49
N THR A 215 -14.76 13.95 -16.22
CA THR A 215 -15.42 15.04 -15.48
C THR A 215 -14.67 15.29 -14.16
N TYR A 216 -14.46 16.56 -13.86
CA TYR A 216 -13.85 17.00 -12.61
C TYR A 216 -14.94 17.30 -11.58
N ARG A 217 -14.68 16.92 -10.32
CA ARG A 217 -15.56 17.13 -9.17
C ARG A 217 -14.80 17.89 -8.09
N ASP A 218 -15.48 18.28 -7.02
CA ASP A 218 -14.86 18.93 -5.88
C ASP A 218 -13.74 18.09 -5.27
N PHE A 219 -12.81 18.76 -4.62
CA PHE A 219 -11.74 18.10 -3.88
C PHE A 219 -12.32 17.20 -2.79
N ARG A 220 -11.74 16.04 -2.65
CA ARG A 220 -12.12 15.10 -1.58
C ARG A 220 -11.51 15.55 -0.26
N GLU A 221 -12.34 15.67 0.76
CA GLU A 221 -11.90 16.01 2.11
C GLU A 221 -10.92 14.96 2.66
N GLY A 222 -9.86 15.43 3.32
CA GLY A 222 -8.82 14.57 3.90
C GLY A 222 -7.82 13.97 2.90
N ASP A 223 -7.91 14.29 1.60
CA ASP A 223 -6.93 13.80 0.62
C ASP A 223 -5.61 14.59 0.69
N VAL A 224 -4.50 13.86 0.82
CA VAL A 224 -3.16 14.43 0.70
C VAL A 224 -2.91 14.87 -0.75
N ARG A 225 -2.48 16.12 -0.97
CA ARG A 225 -2.29 16.68 -2.31
C ARG A 225 -1.22 15.94 -3.12
N HIS A 226 -0.06 15.69 -2.52
CA HIS A 226 1.09 15.06 -3.17
C HIS A 226 1.72 14.02 -2.27
N SER A 227 2.11 12.89 -2.85
CA SER A 227 2.82 11.83 -2.13
C SER A 227 3.93 11.25 -3.02
N GLN A 228 5.15 11.22 -2.50
CA GLN A 228 6.36 10.66 -3.13
C GLN A 228 7.25 10.11 -2.02
N ALA A 229 7.79 8.92 -2.22
CA ALA A 229 8.68 8.27 -1.26
C ALA A 229 10.15 8.59 -1.54
N ASP A 230 10.94 8.72 -0.49
CA ASP A 230 12.36 8.43 -0.55
C ASP A 230 12.52 6.92 -0.31
N ILE A 231 13.10 6.21 -1.27
CA ILE A 231 13.33 4.76 -1.19
C ILE A 231 14.78 4.40 -0.93
N SER A 232 15.63 5.39 -0.64
CA SER A 232 17.07 5.21 -0.44
C SER A 232 17.38 4.23 0.68
N LYS A 233 16.64 4.31 1.80
CA LYS A 233 16.79 3.39 2.94
C LYS A 233 16.49 1.94 2.56
N ALA A 234 15.40 1.70 1.82
CA ALA A 234 15.05 0.35 1.36
C ALA A 234 16.09 -0.19 0.36
N ASN A 235 16.64 0.67 -0.51
CA ASN A 235 17.70 0.29 -1.42
C ASN A 235 18.99 -0.10 -0.67
N GLU A 236 19.42 0.72 0.29
CA GLU A 236 20.66 0.53 1.05
C GLU A 236 20.62 -0.74 1.91
N PHE A 237 19.57 -0.92 2.72
CA PHE A 237 19.54 -1.97 3.73
C PHE A 237 18.92 -3.29 3.25
N LEU A 238 17.94 -3.22 2.31
CA LEU A 238 17.24 -4.40 1.78
C LEU A 238 17.66 -4.76 0.35
N GLY A 239 18.43 -3.91 -0.33
CA GLY A 239 18.73 -4.08 -1.76
C GLY A 239 17.50 -3.88 -2.66
N TYR A 240 16.45 -3.20 -2.17
CA TYR A 240 15.22 -2.97 -2.90
C TYR A 240 15.45 -2.06 -4.11
N LYS A 241 15.13 -2.58 -5.30
CA LYS A 241 15.19 -1.85 -6.57
C LYS A 241 13.91 -2.11 -7.35
N PRO A 242 13.00 -1.13 -7.48
CA PRO A 242 11.74 -1.34 -8.18
C PRO A 242 11.99 -1.76 -9.64
N SER A 243 11.47 -2.91 -10.02
CA SER A 243 11.64 -3.52 -11.35
C SER A 243 10.62 -2.98 -12.37
N HIS A 244 9.57 -2.32 -11.88
CA HIS A 244 8.47 -1.81 -12.69
C HIS A 244 8.23 -0.33 -12.40
N SER A 245 8.38 0.49 -13.45
CA SER A 245 7.84 1.86 -13.48
C SER A 245 6.31 1.81 -13.51
N ILE A 246 5.66 2.94 -13.27
CA ILE A 246 4.20 3.03 -13.37
C ILE A 246 3.69 2.60 -14.74
N THR A 247 4.31 3.05 -15.82
CA THR A 247 3.89 2.74 -17.20
C THR A 247 3.97 1.25 -17.48
N LYS A 248 5.05 0.56 -17.07
CA LYS A 248 5.20 -0.88 -17.23
C LYS A 248 4.13 -1.64 -16.43
N GLY A 249 3.93 -1.28 -15.16
CA GLY A 249 2.93 -1.92 -14.31
C GLY A 249 1.49 -1.69 -14.78
N LEU A 250 1.17 -0.49 -15.29
CA LEU A 250 -0.15 -0.20 -15.85
C LEU A 250 -0.44 -1.05 -17.09
N LYS A 251 0.52 -1.20 -17.99
CA LYS A 251 0.38 -2.05 -19.18
C LYS A 251 0.03 -3.50 -18.81
N GLU A 252 0.69 -4.05 -17.80
CA GLU A 252 0.39 -5.40 -17.31
C GLU A 252 -0.98 -5.49 -16.63
N THR A 253 -1.33 -4.48 -15.85
CA THR A 253 -2.63 -4.41 -15.15
C THR A 253 -3.78 -4.32 -16.16
N VAL A 254 -3.67 -3.45 -17.16
CA VAL A 254 -4.67 -3.32 -18.25
C VAL A 254 -4.83 -4.62 -19.01
N ASN A 255 -3.72 -5.27 -19.41
CA ASN A 255 -3.76 -6.55 -20.10
C ASN A 255 -4.52 -7.61 -19.30
N TRP A 256 -4.28 -7.68 -18.00
CA TRP A 256 -4.97 -8.63 -17.13
C TRP A 256 -6.49 -8.37 -17.07
N HIS A 257 -6.90 -7.09 -16.92
CA HIS A 257 -8.33 -6.74 -16.88
C HIS A 257 -9.04 -7.05 -18.21
N LEU A 258 -8.40 -6.79 -19.35
CA LEU A 258 -8.97 -7.09 -20.67
C LEU A 258 -9.11 -8.61 -20.91
N ASN A 259 -8.16 -9.40 -20.44
CA ASN A 259 -8.19 -10.86 -20.62
C ASN A 259 -9.16 -11.56 -19.64
N LYS A 260 -9.48 -10.96 -18.49
CA LYS A 260 -10.47 -11.51 -17.55
C LYS A 260 -11.90 -11.40 -18.06
N ASN A 261 -12.16 -10.46 -18.95
CA ASN A 261 -13.49 -10.19 -19.52
C ASN A 261 -13.71 -10.92 -20.87
N LYS A 262 -12.74 -11.74 -21.28
CA LYS A 262 -12.87 -12.72 -22.36
C LYS A 262 -13.15 -14.10 -21.78
#